data_cd0bc0c722ed5186820b01066bc9c97b
#
_entry.id   cd0bc0c722ed5186820b01066bc9c97b
#
_cell.length_a   1.000
_cell.length_b   1.000
_cell.length_c   1.000
_cell.angle_alpha   90.00
_cell.angle_beta   90.00
_cell.angle_gamma   90.00
#
_symmetry.space_group_name_H-M   'P 1'
#
loop_
_entity.id
_entity.type
_entity.pdbx_description
1 polymer ?
#
loop_
_entity_poly.entity_id
_entity_poly.type
_entity_poly.pdbx_seq_one_letter_code
_entity_poly.pdbx_strand_id
1 'polypeptide(L)'
;GEVTYNIDFRTIEEVTKLAQFNTNGAKPTDQFKQLEKLIEKNKYKLIVLDPLISLKQGVFDENSNDNMETLIRDFVVNLATNYKVAVTIIHHANKASASLFEEVGGKYLVDNVQMLNLARGASALGGAVRFGFSMVPMPQVVWENQYEEIAKDKYKRNDLVGLFDAKSNYAAVSEEPVWLDKVLKQVPTAEGKTEAVITLKLSDINQLSEAAYEKFAASNKEKVIALAPHIKNFFKLDSAKITAIEQGKLAIKHEPLNNLATYLCQKDPEFQNGTVKEATIKSRIKRLLMAACENANGVQLPNTNVHFKYWYDNYESKTKHKVTIERTD
;
A
#
# COMPACT_ATOMS: atom_id res chain seq x y z
N GLY A 1 -7.78 30.44 -21.10
CA GLY A 1 -9.23 30.53 -20.93
C GLY A 1 -9.60 29.84 -19.64
N GLU A 2 -10.41 30.49 -18.83
CA GLU A 2 -11.00 29.88 -17.62
C GLU A 2 -11.89 28.71 -18.04
N VAL A 3 -11.56 27.51 -17.57
CA VAL A 3 -12.41 26.34 -17.77
C VAL A 3 -13.44 26.33 -16.65
N THR A 4 -14.66 26.78 -16.94
CA THR A 4 -15.79 26.62 -16.02
C THR A 4 -16.31 25.20 -16.09
N TYR A 5 -16.19 24.46 -14.99
CA TYR A 5 -16.82 23.15 -14.87
C TYR A 5 -18.26 23.32 -14.35
N ASN A 6 -19.22 22.84 -15.11
CA ASN A 6 -20.59 22.71 -14.62
C ASN A 6 -20.70 21.40 -13.83
N ILE A 7 -20.83 21.49 -12.53
CA ILE A 7 -21.05 20.35 -11.64
C ILE A 7 -22.51 20.38 -11.17
N ASP A 8 -23.23 19.29 -11.41
CA ASP A 8 -24.61 19.11 -10.95
C ASP A 8 -24.58 18.11 -9.77
N PHE A 9 -24.88 18.59 -8.57
CA PHE A 9 -24.97 17.77 -7.37
C PHE A 9 -26.40 17.33 -7.15
N ARG A 10 -26.59 16.02 -6.92
CA ARG A 10 -27.86 15.43 -6.54
C ARG A 10 -27.70 14.70 -5.21
N THR A 11 -28.57 15.02 -4.26
CA THR A 11 -28.58 14.35 -2.98
C THR A 11 -29.22 12.96 -3.08
N ILE A 12 -28.96 12.12 -2.08
CA ILE A 12 -29.57 10.79 -1.96
C ILE A 12 -31.11 10.87 -1.95
N GLU A 13 -31.71 11.93 -1.45
CA GLU A 13 -33.17 12.12 -1.41
C GLU A 13 -33.78 12.33 -2.80
N GLU A 14 -33.01 12.91 -3.74
CA GLU A 14 -33.46 13.21 -5.10
C GLU A 14 -33.23 12.07 -6.09
N VAL A 15 -32.18 11.22 -5.89
CA VAL A 15 -31.76 10.18 -6.86
C VAL A 15 -31.37 8.89 -6.14
N THR A 16 -32.21 8.39 -5.24
CA THR A 16 -31.75 7.43 -4.24
C THR A 16 -31.64 6.00 -4.67
N LYS A 17 -32.42 5.55 -5.63
CA LYS A 17 -32.52 4.10 -5.92
C LYS A 17 -32.49 3.87 -7.42
N LEU A 18 -31.35 3.50 -7.97
CA LEU A 18 -31.20 3.24 -9.40
C LEU A 18 -31.65 1.82 -9.77
N ALA A 19 -31.49 0.86 -8.86
CA ALA A 19 -31.80 -0.55 -9.10
C ALA A 19 -32.75 -1.12 -8.04
N GLN A 20 -33.81 -1.78 -8.46
CA GLN A 20 -34.74 -2.54 -7.64
C GLN A 20 -34.38 -4.02 -7.76
N PHE A 21 -33.89 -4.63 -6.68
CA PHE A 21 -33.59 -6.06 -6.60
C PHE A 21 -34.76 -6.87 -6.07
N ASN A 22 -34.95 -8.04 -6.65
CA ASN A 22 -35.88 -9.06 -6.19
C ASN A 22 -35.25 -10.46 -6.38
N THR A 23 -35.97 -11.52 -6.05
CA THR A 23 -35.49 -12.92 -6.17
C THR A 23 -35.18 -13.35 -7.61
N ASN A 24 -35.67 -12.63 -8.61
CA ASN A 24 -35.50 -12.97 -10.04
C ASN A 24 -34.52 -12.03 -10.76
N GLY A 25 -33.76 -11.19 -10.03
CA GLY A 25 -32.80 -10.27 -10.60
C GLY A 25 -33.06 -8.79 -10.23
N ALA A 26 -32.59 -7.86 -11.06
CA ALA A 26 -32.73 -6.44 -10.83
C ALA A 26 -33.46 -5.76 -11.98
N LYS A 27 -34.20 -4.67 -11.65
CA LYS A 27 -34.88 -3.82 -12.63
C LYS A 27 -34.52 -2.35 -12.40
N PRO A 28 -34.43 -1.54 -13.47
CA PRO A 28 -34.22 -0.11 -13.35
C PRO A 28 -35.45 0.55 -12.68
N THR A 29 -35.19 1.49 -11.79
CA THR A 29 -36.20 2.30 -11.16
C THR A 29 -36.59 3.50 -12.05
N ASP A 30 -37.62 4.25 -11.66
CA ASP A 30 -37.94 5.49 -12.37
C ASP A 30 -36.87 6.57 -12.19
N GLN A 31 -36.16 6.56 -11.06
CA GLN A 31 -35.02 7.42 -10.83
C GLN A 31 -33.84 7.11 -11.78
N PHE A 32 -33.62 5.83 -12.10
CA PHE A 32 -32.63 5.46 -13.12
C PHE A 32 -33.01 6.05 -14.48
N LYS A 33 -34.25 5.92 -14.90
CA LYS A 33 -34.74 6.50 -16.16
C LYS A 33 -34.66 8.04 -16.19
N GLN A 34 -34.83 8.66 -15.02
CA GLN A 34 -34.64 10.12 -14.91
C GLN A 34 -33.19 10.51 -15.04
N LEU A 35 -32.26 9.73 -14.42
CA LEU A 35 -30.83 9.91 -14.58
C LEU A 35 -30.41 9.79 -16.05
N GLU A 36 -30.90 8.78 -16.76
CA GLU A 36 -30.64 8.59 -18.18
C GLU A 36 -31.04 9.82 -19.01
N LYS A 37 -32.27 10.34 -18.79
CA LYS A 37 -32.76 11.56 -19.44
C LYS A 37 -31.90 12.81 -19.12
N LEU A 38 -31.41 12.92 -17.88
CA LEU A 38 -30.53 14.02 -17.47
C LEU A 38 -29.18 13.93 -18.19
N ILE A 39 -28.59 12.72 -18.27
CA ILE A 39 -27.33 12.48 -18.97
C ILE A 39 -27.47 12.86 -20.43
N GLU A 40 -28.52 12.41 -21.08
CA GLU A 40 -28.80 12.69 -22.50
C GLU A 40 -29.00 14.18 -22.77
N LYS A 41 -29.80 14.83 -21.92
CA LYS A 41 -30.11 16.27 -22.02
C LYS A 41 -28.86 17.14 -21.82
N ASN A 42 -28.10 16.87 -20.76
CA ASN A 42 -27.00 17.74 -20.33
C ASN A 42 -25.64 17.32 -20.90
N LYS A 43 -25.55 16.14 -21.55
CA LYS A 43 -24.34 15.58 -22.17
C LYS A 43 -23.16 15.52 -21.18
N TYR A 44 -23.42 15.06 -19.97
CA TYR A 44 -22.39 14.87 -18.95
C TYR A 44 -21.24 14.05 -19.49
N LYS A 45 -20.00 14.35 -19.05
CA LYS A 45 -18.79 13.62 -19.41
C LYS A 45 -18.34 12.67 -18.30
N LEU A 46 -18.74 12.96 -17.07
CA LEU A 46 -18.42 12.18 -15.88
C LEU A 46 -19.65 12.10 -14.98
N ILE A 47 -19.90 10.92 -14.45
CA ILE A 47 -20.87 10.66 -13.39
C ILE A 47 -20.12 10.08 -12.21
N VAL A 48 -20.38 10.59 -11.01
CA VAL A 48 -19.85 10.07 -9.76
C VAL A 48 -21.01 9.49 -8.95
N LEU A 49 -20.91 8.21 -8.60
CA LEU A 49 -21.90 7.47 -7.81
C LEU A 49 -21.34 7.24 -6.40
N ASP A 50 -21.86 7.95 -5.39
CA ASP A 50 -21.34 7.98 -4.03
C ASP A 50 -22.46 7.82 -2.98
N PRO A 51 -22.44 6.77 -2.16
CA PRO A 51 -21.76 5.51 -2.39
C PRO A 51 -22.58 4.55 -3.27
N LEU A 52 -21.90 3.64 -3.96
CA LEU A 52 -22.55 2.63 -4.82
C LEU A 52 -23.67 1.86 -4.11
N ILE A 53 -23.42 1.46 -2.87
CA ILE A 53 -24.36 0.65 -2.09
C ILE A 53 -25.70 1.37 -1.80
N SER A 54 -25.73 2.69 -1.80
CA SER A 54 -26.94 3.47 -1.59
C SER A 54 -27.87 3.49 -2.80
N LEU A 55 -27.41 3.06 -3.96
CA LEU A 55 -28.13 3.13 -5.23
C LEU A 55 -29.08 1.96 -5.47
N LYS A 56 -29.15 1.01 -4.55
CA LYS A 56 -29.98 -0.19 -4.65
C LYS A 56 -31.12 -0.19 -3.64
N GLN A 57 -32.21 -0.89 -3.96
CA GLN A 57 -33.29 -1.21 -3.03
C GLN A 57 -33.75 -2.66 -3.21
N GLY A 58 -34.50 -3.19 -2.26
CA GLY A 58 -35.01 -4.56 -2.27
C GLY A 58 -34.04 -5.57 -1.69
N VAL A 59 -34.16 -6.82 -2.12
CA VAL A 59 -33.37 -7.95 -1.63
C VAL A 59 -32.00 -7.93 -2.32
N PHE A 60 -31.01 -7.42 -1.61
CA PHE A 60 -29.64 -7.30 -2.12
C PHE A 60 -28.64 -7.68 -1.02
N ASP A 61 -27.81 -8.65 -1.31
CA ASP A 61 -26.65 -8.98 -0.49
C ASP A 61 -25.38 -8.39 -1.11
N GLU A 62 -24.72 -7.47 -0.39
CA GLU A 62 -23.48 -6.85 -0.84
C GLU A 62 -22.29 -7.80 -0.89
N ASN A 63 -22.37 -8.95 -0.21
CA ASN A 63 -21.34 -9.99 -0.27
C ASN A 63 -21.60 -11.02 -1.40
N SER A 64 -22.75 -10.94 -2.05
CA SER A 64 -23.05 -11.76 -3.23
C SER A 64 -22.40 -11.17 -4.47
N ASN A 65 -21.49 -11.94 -5.08
CA ASN A 65 -20.87 -11.56 -6.34
C ASN A 65 -21.90 -11.34 -7.45
N ASP A 66 -22.94 -12.18 -7.52
CA ASP A 66 -23.99 -12.11 -8.55
C ASP A 66 -24.78 -10.80 -8.43
N ASN A 67 -25.16 -10.42 -7.20
CA ASN A 67 -25.87 -9.17 -6.97
C ASN A 67 -25.00 -7.96 -7.33
N MET A 68 -23.74 -7.96 -6.94
CA MET A 68 -22.80 -6.90 -7.24
C MET A 68 -22.49 -6.85 -8.75
N GLU A 69 -22.28 -8.00 -9.38
CA GLU A 69 -22.06 -8.06 -10.83
C GLU A 69 -23.26 -7.51 -11.61
N THR A 70 -24.48 -7.89 -11.21
CA THR A 70 -25.71 -7.36 -11.80
C THR A 70 -25.80 -5.84 -11.65
N LEU A 71 -25.55 -5.30 -10.45
CA LEU A 71 -25.58 -3.86 -10.23
C LEU A 71 -24.56 -3.12 -11.10
N ILE A 72 -23.36 -3.63 -11.19
CA ILE A 72 -22.29 -2.97 -11.95
C ILE A 72 -22.52 -3.10 -13.44
N ARG A 73 -22.75 -4.31 -13.94
CA ARG A 73 -22.88 -4.57 -15.38
C ARG A 73 -24.15 -3.96 -15.97
N ASP A 74 -25.29 -4.24 -15.33
CA ASP A 74 -26.59 -3.90 -15.93
C ASP A 74 -26.99 -2.43 -15.71
N PHE A 75 -26.35 -1.75 -14.74
CA PHE A 75 -26.64 -0.34 -14.48
C PHE A 75 -25.44 0.56 -14.79
N VAL A 76 -24.28 0.33 -14.16
CA VAL A 76 -23.14 1.23 -14.25
C VAL A 76 -22.44 1.16 -15.61
N VAL A 77 -22.12 -0.07 -16.08
CA VAL A 77 -21.47 -0.27 -17.39
C VAL A 77 -22.40 0.13 -18.52
N ASN A 78 -23.71 -0.12 -18.39
CA ASN A 78 -24.68 0.30 -19.38
C ASN A 78 -24.77 1.82 -19.49
N LEU A 79 -24.76 2.57 -18.37
CA LEU A 79 -24.67 4.04 -18.41
C LEU A 79 -23.42 4.49 -19.16
N ALA A 80 -22.26 3.94 -18.81
CA ALA A 80 -21.00 4.30 -19.45
C ALA A 80 -21.00 4.04 -20.96
N THR A 81 -21.55 2.90 -21.37
CA THR A 81 -21.53 2.44 -22.75
C THR A 81 -22.56 3.17 -23.62
N ASN A 82 -23.81 3.23 -23.14
CA ASN A 82 -24.92 3.79 -23.92
C ASN A 82 -24.80 5.31 -24.11
N TYR A 83 -24.32 6.01 -23.08
CA TYR A 83 -24.22 7.48 -23.09
C TYR A 83 -22.79 7.98 -23.35
N LYS A 84 -21.79 7.08 -23.51
CA LYS A 84 -20.37 7.42 -23.72
C LYS A 84 -19.86 8.39 -22.65
N VAL A 85 -20.19 8.10 -21.39
CA VAL A 85 -19.84 8.87 -20.22
C VAL A 85 -18.91 8.08 -19.32
N ALA A 86 -17.92 8.74 -18.70
CA ALA A 86 -17.13 8.10 -17.67
C ALA A 86 -17.96 7.96 -16.39
N VAL A 87 -17.87 6.82 -15.71
CA VAL A 87 -18.56 6.59 -14.44
C VAL A 87 -17.53 6.25 -13.37
N THR A 88 -17.50 7.05 -12.31
CA THR A 88 -16.73 6.79 -11.10
C THR A 88 -17.65 6.26 -10.02
N ILE A 89 -17.25 5.18 -9.37
CA ILE A 89 -17.98 4.56 -8.28
C ILE A 89 -17.17 4.76 -7.00
N ILE A 90 -17.82 5.28 -5.96
CA ILE A 90 -17.24 5.31 -4.62
C ILE A 90 -17.85 4.18 -3.79
N HIS A 91 -17.01 3.39 -3.16
CA HIS A 91 -17.41 2.23 -2.39
C HIS A 91 -16.61 2.11 -1.09
N HIS A 92 -17.24 1.64 -0.03
CA HIS A 92 -16.58 1.48 1.26
C HIS A 92 -15.67 0.25 1.26
N ALA A 93 -14.47 0.42 1.85
CA ALA A 93 -13.54 -0.67 2.06
C ALA A 93 -13.82 -1.41 3.37
N ASN A 94 -13.47 -2.69 3.41
CA ASN A 94 -13.47 -3.50 4.64
C ASN A 94 -12.41 -3.01 5.64
N LYS A 95 -12.65 -3.25 6.94
CA LYS A 95 -11.73 -2.85 8.02
C LYS A 95 -10.39 -3.61 8.05
N ALA A 96 -10.21 -4.64 7.22
CA ALA A 96 -9.03 -5.51 7.21
C ALA A 96 -7.76 -4.90 6.59
N SER A 97 -7.75 -3.59 6.34
CA SER A 97 -6.69 -2.90 5.59
C SER A 97 -5.28 -2.94 6.21
N ALA A 98 -5.17 -3.13 7.53
CA ALA A 98 -3.86 -3.12 8.20
C ALA A 98 -2.99 -4.37 7.90
N SER A 99 -3.59 -5.50 7.53
CA SER A 99 -2.87 -6.75 7.24
C SER A 99 -2.30 -6.84 5.82
N LEU A 100 -2.55 -5.83 4.99
CA LEU A 100 -2.17 -5.82 3.58
C LEU A 100 -0.79 -5.22 3.31
N PHE A 101 -0.15 -4.72 4.35
CA PHE A 101 1.16 -4.10 4.24
C PHE A 101 2.23 -5.13 4.58
N GLU A 102 2.98 -5.55 3.57
CA GLU A 102 4.15 -6.41 3.74
C GLU A 102 5.42 -5.56 3.79
N GLU A 103 6.28 -5.85 4.75
CA GLU A 103 7.58 -5.24 4.82
C GLU A 103 8.53 -5.93 3.84
N VAL A 104 8.97 -5.20 2.83
CA VAL A 104 9.96 -5.67 1.86
C VAL A 104 11.11 -4.65 1.83
N GLY A 105 12.30 -5.08 2.24
CA GLY A 105 13.50 -4.24 2.19
C GLY A 105 13.43 -2.97 3.07
N GLY A 106 12.68 -2.99 4.16
CA GLY A 106 12.48 -1.82 5.02
C GLY A 106 11.37 -0.87 4.56
N LYS A 107 10.78 -1.10 3.39
CA LYS A 107 9.58 -0.41 2.91
C LYS A 107 8.34 -1.26 3.15
N TYR A 108 7.23 -0.60 3.41
CA TYR A 108 5.93 -1.27 3.44
C TYR A 108 5.28 -1.16 2.06
N LEU A 109 5.34 -2.25 1.32
CA LEU A 109 4.68 -2.40 0.03
C LEU A 109 3.29 -2.99 0.22
N VAL A 110 2.43 -2.70 -0.72
CA VAL A 110 1.06 -3.21 -0.73
C VAL A 110 0.85 -4.03 -1.98
N ASP A 111 0.27 -5.20 -1.81
CA ASP A 111 -0.27 -5.93 -2.95
C ASP A 111 -1.51 -5.19 -3.48
N ASN A 112 -1.35 -4.55 -4.62
CA ASN A 112 -2.38 -3.74 -5.27
C ASN A 112 -3.65 -4.55 -5.57
N VAL A 113 -3.52 -5.85 -5.88
CA VAL A 113 -4.67 -6.75 -6.09
C VAL A 113 -5.45 -6.93 -4.79
N GLN A 114 -4.77 -7.07 -3.67
CA GLN A 114 -5.43 -7.14 -2.36
C GLN A 114 -6.09 -5.81 -1.98
N MET A 115 -5.54 -4.66 -2.37
CA MET A 115 -6.17 -3.36 -2.16
C MET A 115 -7.52 -3.24 -2.89
N LEU A 116 -7.62 -3.76 -4.10
CA LEU A 116 -8.90 -3.81 -4.81
C LEU A 116 -9.90 -4.76 -4.11
N ASN A 117 -9.40 -5.85 -3.53
CA ASN A 117 -10.19 -6.84 -2.80
C ASN A 117 -10.72 -6.34 -1.45
N LEU A 118 -10.31 -5.15 -0.98
CA LEU A 118 -10.90 -4.51 0.21
C LEU A 118 -12.33 -4.01 -0.02
N ALA A 119 -12.71 -3.71 -1.25
CA ALA A 119 -14.08 -3.35 -1.56
C ALA A 119 -15.00 -4.57 -1.33
N ARG A 120 -16.13 -4.37 -0.66
CA ARG A 120 -17.13 -5.42 -0.47
C ARG A 120 -17.68 -5.88 -1.83
N GLY A 121 -17.86 -7.19 -2.03
CA GLY A 121 -18.22 -7.74 -3.35
C GLY A 121 -17.10 -7.61 -4.40
N ALA A 122 -15.86 -7.58 -3.95
CA ALA A 122 -14.67 -7.11 -4.67
C ALA A 122 -14.37 -7.84 -5.96
N SER A 123 -14.61 -9.15 -6.08
CA SER A 123 -14.26 -9.88 -7.30
C SER A 123 -15.05 -9.39 -8.51
N ALA A 124 -16.34 -9.15 -8.34
CA ALA A 124 -17.20 -8.60 -9.40
C ALA A 124 -16.84 -7.14 -9.74
N LEU A 125 -16.58 -6.32 -8.71
CA LEU A 125 -16.17 -4.93 -8.89
C LEU A 125 -14.82 -4.86 -9.61
N GLY A 126 -13.83 -5.65 -9.14
CA GLY A 126 -12.50 -5.72 -9.73
C GLY A 126 -12.50 -6.14 -11.20
N GLY A 127 -13.38 -7.06 -11.60
CA GLY A 127 -13.54 -7.48 -12.99
C GLY A 127 -14.07 -6.38 -13.92
N ALA A 128 -14.99 -5.57 -13.43
CA ALA A 128 -15.73 -4.61 -14.24
C ALA A 128 -15.01 -3.25 -14.43
N VAL A 129 -14.25 -2.78 -13.42
CA VAL A 129 -13.60 -1.47 -13.48
C VAL A 129 -12.31 -1.50 -14.31
N ARG A 130 -11.97 -0.39 -14.96
CA ARG A 130 -10.75 -0.20 -15.74
C ARG A 130 -9.62 0.42 -14.92
N PHE A 131 -9.99 1.24 -13.96
CA PHE A 131 -9.12 1.89 -12.99
C PHE A 131 -9.70 1.69 -11.61
N GLY A 132 -8.86 1.52 -10.62
CA GLY A 132 -9.25 1.41 -9.23
C GLY A 132 -8.22 2.07 -8.34
N PHE A 133 -8.69 2.93 -7.44
CA PHE A 133 -7.88 3.55 -6.40
C PHE A 133 -8.46 3.20 -5.05
N SER A 134 -7.58 2.92 -4.09
CA SER A 134 -7.99 2.70 -2.70
C SER A 134 -7.44 3.82 -1.83
N MET A 135 -8.28 4.36 -0.96
CA MET A 135 -7.88 5.36 0.03
C MET A 135 -7.91 4.74 1.42
N VAL A 136 -6.76 4.71 2.08
CA VAL A 136 -6.60 4.05 3.38
C VAL A 136 -5.91 5.01 4.35
N PRO A 137 -6.43 5.20 5.59
CA PRO A 137 -5.70 5.92 6.62
C PRO A 137 -4.31 5.33 6.83
N MET A 138 -3.32 6.15 7.16
CA MET A 138 -1.95 5.70 7.44
C MET A 138 -1.97 4.57 8.48
N PRO A 139 -1.54 3.34 8.13
CA PRO A 139 -1.51 2.23 9.06
C PRO A 139 -0.52 2.46 10.20
N GLN A 140 -0.84 1.97 11.40
CA GLN A 140 0.01 2.09 12.56
C GLN A 140 1.42 1.54 12.31
N VAL A 141 1.48 0.35 11.74
CA VAL A 141 2.75 -0.34 11.45
C VAL A 141 3.63 0.43 10.47
N VAL A 142 3.04 1.07 9.45
CA VAL A 142 3.76 1.91 8.48
C VAL A 142 4.26 3.18 9.16
N TRP A 143 3.41 3.83 9.96
CA TRP A 143 3.79 5.02 10.71
C TRP A 143 4.98 4.77 11.64
N GLU A 144 4.86 3.79 12.54
CA GLU A 144 5.88 3.49 13.56
C GLU A 144 7.24 3.07 12.97
N ASN A 145 7.22 2.41 11.82
CA ASN A 145 8.45 1.87 11.26
C ASN A 145 9.09 2.74 10.17
N GLN A 146 8.33 3.62 9.51
CA GLN A 146 8.88 4.46 8.43
C GLN A 146 8.89 5.95 8.74
N TYR A 147 7.89 6.44 9.47
CA TYR A 147 7.66 7.88 9.55
C TYR A 147 7.75 8.47 10.94
N GLU A 148 7.43 7.73 12.01
CA GLU A 148 7.29 8.27 13.35
C GLU A 148 8.55 9.01 13.81
N GLU A 149 9.71 8.40 13.66
CA GLU A 149 10.98 8.98 14.12
C GLU A 149 11.35 10.29 13.39
N ILE A 150 10.95 10.42 12.13
CA ILE A 150 11.35 11.53 11.25
C ILE A 150 10.27 12.58 11.03
N ALA A 151 9.02 12.24 11.30
CA ALA A 151 7.88 13.07 10.92
C ALA A 151 6.95 13.45 12.08
N LYS A 152 7.08 12.87 13.28
CA LYS A 152 6.19 13.07 14.43
C LYS A 152 6.06 14.53 14.89
N ASP A 153 7.08 15.35 14.66
CA ASP A 153 7.05 16.75 15.05
C ASP A 153 6.21 17.61 14.09
N LYS A 154 6.02 17.15 12.86
CA LYS A 154 5.27 17.88 11.82
C LYS A 154 3.91 17.23 11.51
N TYR A 155 3.81 15.91 11.61
CA TYR A 155 2.63 15.15 11.19
C TYR A 155 2.07 14.30 12.33
N LYS A 156 0.75 14.06 12.25
CA LYS A 156 0.08 13.04 13.05
C LYS A 156 -0.42 11.95 12.11
N ARG A 157 -0.20 10.70 12.49
CA ARG A 157 -0.64 9.53 11.70
C ARG A 157 -2.09 9.63 11.20
N ASN A 158 -3.00 10.07 12.06
CA ASN A 158 -4.43 10.14 11.74
C ASN A 158 -4.79 11.24 10.73
N ASP A 159 -3.89 12.17 10.48
CA ASP A 159 -4.07 13.25 9.50
C ASP A 159 -3.59 12.85 8.10
N LEU A 160 -3.03 11.64 7.97
CA LEU A 160 -2.49 11.11 6.72
C LEU A 160 -3.41 10.03 6.13
N VAL A 161 -3.59 10.10 4.81
CA VAL A 161 -4.31 9.10 4.01
C VAL A 161 -3.45 8.70 2.83
N GLY A 162 -3.27 7.40 2.62
CA GLY A 162 -2.61 6.86 1.43
C GLY A 162 -3.62 6.69 0.30
N LEU A 163 -3.25 7.16 -0.89
CA LEU A 163 -3.90 6.86 -2.16
C LEU A 163 -3.09 5.76 -2.85
N PHE A 164 -3.70 4.61 -3.05
CA PHE A 164 -3.10 3.43 -3.65
C PHE A 164 -3.68 3.19 -5.04
N ASP A 165 -2.81 2.96 -6.01
CA ASP A 165 -3.21 2.54 -7.35
C ASP A 165 -3.52 1.04 -7.33
N ALA A 166 -4.80 0.70 -7.15
CA ALA A 166 -5.24 -0.68 -6.96
C ALA A 166 -5.43 -1.45 -8.28
N LYS A 167 -5.70 -0.75 -9.37
CA LYS A 167 -5.86 -1.35 -10.71
C LYS A 167 -5.69 -0.32 -11.82
N SER A 168 -4.95 -0.69 -12.84
CA SER A 168 -4.94 0.00 -14.13
C SER A 168 -4.86 -1.01 -15.28
N ASN A 169 -5.76 -0.90 -16.25
CA ASN A 169 -5.73 -1.75 -17.45
C ASN A 169 -4.83 -1.18 -18.55
N TYR A 170 -4.34 0.07 -18.41
CA TYR A 170 -3.67 0.80 -19.48
C TYR A 170 -2.29 1.33 -19.10
N ALA A 171 -1.92 1.26 -17.84
CA ALA A 171 -0.63 1.71 -17.31
C ALA A 171 -0.09 0.74 -16.27
N ALA A 172 1.21 0.80 -16.01
CA ALA A 172 1.79 0.13 -14.85
C ALA A 172 1.18 0.72 -13.57
N VAL A 173 0.92 -0.16 -12.61
CA VAL A 173 0.39 0.19 -11.29
C VAL A 173 1.57 0.56 -10.39
N SER A 174 1.47 1.66 -9.65
CA SER A 174 2.49 2.03 -8.66
C SER A 174 2.38 1.15 -7.43
N GLU A 175 3.50 0.59 -6.98
CA GLU A 175 3.57 -0.18 -5.73
C GLU A 175 3.66 0.72 -4.49
N GLU A 176 4.01 1.99 -4.67
CA GLU A 176 4.13 2.97 -3.59
C GLU A 176 2.87 3.84 -3.52
N PRO A 177 2.33 4.08 -2.30
CA PRO A 177 1.20 4.97 -2.12
C PRO A 177 1.61 6.43 -2.27
N VAL A 178 0.65 7.25 -2.67
CA VAL A 178 0.76 8.70 -2.56
C VAL A 178 0.09 9.15 -1.27
N TRP A 179 0.85 9.73 -0.34
CA TRP A 179 0.32 10.21 0.92
C TRP A 179 -0.29 11.61 0.77
N LEU A 180 -1.45 11.78 1.37
CA LEU A 180 -2.25 13.00 1.36
C LEU A 180 -2.48 13.46 2.80
N ASP A 181 -2.37 14.77 3.03
CA ASP A 181 -2.73 15.42 4.30
C ASP A 181 -4.22 15.74 4.33
N LYS A 182 -4.87 15.45 5.44
CA LYS A 182 -6.19 15.98 5.77
C LYS A 182 -6.04 17.41 6.23
N VAL A 183 -6.55 18.35 5.47
CA VAL A 183 -6.46 19.78 5.75
C VAL A 183 -7.87 20.33 5.97
N LEU A 184 -8.04 21.02 7.10
CA LEU A 184 -9.29 21.73 7.38
C LEU A 184 -9.31 23.04 6.60
N LYS A 185 -10.31 23.21 5.76
CA LYS A 185 -10.56 24.47 5.02
C LYS A 185 -11.88 25.05 5.42
N GLN A 186 -11.89 26.37 5.56
CA GLN A 186 -13.13 27.15 5.73
C GLN A 186 -13.72 27.45 4.35
N VAL A 187 -14.95 27.02 4.12
CA VAL A 187 -15.65 27.18 2.85
C VAL A 187 -16.93 28.01 3.08
N PRO A 188 -17.15 29.08 2.32
CA PRO A 188 -18.39 29.85 2.43
C PRO A 188 -19.58 29.01 1.95
N THR A 189 -20.67 29.06 2.71
CA THR A 189 -21.96 28.45 2.33
C THR A 189 -22.83 29.43 1.53
N ALA A 190 -23.83 28.89 0.86
CA ALA A 190 -24.82 29.71 0.13
C ALA A 190 -25.58 30.69 1.05
N GLU A 191 -25.64 30.40 2.35
CA GLU A 191 -26.27 31.26 3.36
C GLU A 191 -25.35 32.37 3.90
N GLY A 192 -24.12 32.50 3.36
CA GLY A 192 -23.13 33.49 3.80
C GLY A 192 -22.44 33.13 5.11
N LYS A 193 -22.60 31.88 5.62
CA LYS A 193 -21.86 31.32 6.74
C LYS A 193 -20.56 30.65 6.22
N THR A 194 -19.69 30.30 7.15
CA THR A 194 -18.49 29.56 6.83
C THR A 194 -18.53 28.21 7.53
N GLU A 195 -18.31 27.15 6.79
CA GLU A 195 -18.21 25.79 7.33
C GLU A 195 -16.80 25.23 7.15
N ALA A 196 -16.37 24.48 8.17
CA ALA A 196 -15.09 23.80 8.13
C ALA A 196 -15.24 22.44 7.42
N VAL A 197 -14.55 22.27 6.32
CA VAL A 197 -14.55 21.01 5.56
C VAL A 197 -13.14 20.41 5.53
N ILE A 198 -13.05 19.08 5.63
CA ILE A 198 -11.79 18.37 5.45
C ILE A 198 -11.54 18.21 3.96
N THR A 199 -10.40 18.71 3.51
CA THR A 199 -9.90 18.51 2.15
C THR A 199 -8.61 17.68 2.18
N LEU A 200 -8.23 17.12 1.05
CA LEU A 200 -6.97 16.40 0.90
C LEU A 200 -5.98 17.26 0.12
N LYS A 201 -4.75 17.26 0.56
CA LYS A 201 -3.62 17.93 -0.09
C LYS A 201 -2.49 16.92 -0.24
N LEU A 202 -1.72 16.99 -1.33
CA LEU A 202 -0.49 16.22 -1.47
C LEU A 202 0.43 16.51 -0.28
N SER A 203 0.85 15.47 0.42
CA SER A 203 1.69 15.60 1.61
C SER A 203 3.16 15.70 1.23
N ASP A 204 3.87 16.61 1.89
CA ASP A 204 5.33 16.69 1.76
C ASP A 204 6.06 15.47 2.37
N ILE A 205 5.34 14.61 3.11
CA ILE A 205 5.89 13.37 3.66
C ILE A 205 6.38 12.43 2.55
N ASN A 206 5.83 12.54 1.34
CA ASN A 206 6.31 11.80 0.18
C ASN A 206 7.76 12.15 -0.18
N GLN A 207 8.18 13.39 0.03
CA GLN A 207 9.57 13.84 -0.20
C GLN A 207 10.47 13.49 0.98
N LEU A 208 9.94 13.53 2.21
CA LEU A 208 10.68 13.11 3.40
C LEU A 208 11.03 11.63 3.35
N SER A 209 10.21 10.81 2.70
CA SER A 209 10.43 9.37 2.63
C SER A 209 11.72 9.02 1.89
N GLU A 210 12.10 9.71 0.82
CA GLU A 210 13.36 9.46 0.10
C GLU A 210 14.60 9.88 0.91
N ALA A 211 14.64 11.13 1.38
CA ALA A 211 15.79 11.65 2.15
C ALA A 211 15.95 10.93 3.51
N ALA A 212 14.84 10.58 4.14
CA ALA A 212 14.84 9.81 5.38
C ALA A 212 15.26 8.37 5.14
N TYR A 213 14.84 7.79 4.03
CA TYR A 213 15.22 6.46 3.62
C TYR A 213 16.73 6.35 3.39
N GLU A 214 17.31 7.31 2.68
CA GLU A 214 18.77 7.38 2.48
C GLU A 214 19.54 7.50 3.81
N LYS A 215 19.06 8.39 4.70
CA LYS A 215 19.66 8.57 6.03
C LYS A 215 19.50 7.33 6.91
N PHE A 216 18.33 6.70 6.85
CA PHE A 216 18.04 5.45 7.56
C PHE A 216 18.87 4.29 7.01
N ALA A 217 18.99 4.17 5.69
CA ALA A 217 19.83 3.17 5.05
C ALA A 217 21.31 3.33 5.42
N ALA A 218 21.83 4.57 5.47
CA ALA A 218 23.18 4.85 5.93
C ALA A 218 23.38 4.44 7.40
N SER A 219 22.48 4.84 8.29
CA SER A 219 22.49 4.46 9.71
C SER A 219 22.40 2.93 9.90
N ASN A 220 21.59 2.25 9.10
CA ASN A 220 21.47 0.79 9.17
C ASN A 220 22.76 0.09 8.68
N LYS A 221 23.44 0.63 7.66
CA LYS A 221 24.74 0.12 7.24
C LYS A 221 25.77 0.19 8.37
N GLU A 222 25.83 1.31 9.09
CA GLU A 222 26.74 1.46 10.24
C GLU A 222 26.42 0.42 11.35
N LYS A 223 25.13 0.20 11.65
CA LYS A 223 24.70 -0.82 12.61
C LYS A 223 25.06 -2.24 12.17
N VAL A 224 24.92 -2.57 10.88
CA VAL A 224 25.34 -3.88 10.34
C VAL A 224 26.87 -4.02 10.37
N ILE A 225 27.61 -2.94 10.09
CA ILE A 225 29.08 -2.94 10.25
C ILE A 225 29.48 -3.24 11.70
N ALA A 226 28.78 -2.69 12.68
CA ALA A 226 29.00 -3.00 14.09
C ALA A 226 28.73 -4.50 14.42
N LEU A 227 27.82 -5.14 13.69
CA LEU A 227 27.54 -6.60 13.81
C LEU A 227 28.52 -7.47 13.03
N ALA A 228 29.44 -6.89 12.25
CA ALA A 228 30.37 -7.65 11.39
C ALA A 228 31.16 -8.76 12.11
N PRO A 229 31.66 -8.57 13.35
CA PRO A 229 32.31 -9.68 14.08
C PRO A 229 31.39 -10.88 14.28
N HIS A 230 30.14 -10.66 14.62
CA HIS A 230 29.16 -11.72 14.82
C HIS A 230 28.74 -12.36 13.49
N ILE A 231 28.59 -11.58 12.41
CA ILE A 231 28.33 -12.08 11.06
C ILE A 231 29.49 -12.97 10.59
N LYS A 232 30.74 -12.54 10.77
CA LYS A 232 31.92 -13.34 10.46
C LYS A 232 31.92 -14.66 11.24
N ASN A 233 31.60 -14.63 12.52
CA ASN A 233 31.51 -15.83 13.36
C ASN A 233 30.39 -16.78 12.91
N PHE A 234 29.22 -16.25 12.54
CA PHE A 234 28.11 -17.05 12.04
C PHE A 234 28.49 -17.84 10.78
N PHE A 235 29.11 -17.17 9.82
CA PHE A 235 29.61 -17.83 8.60
C PHE A 235 30.94 -18.55 8.78
N LYS A 236 31.53 -18.57 9.99
CA LYS A 236 32.83 -19.16 10.32
C LYS A 236 33.95 -18.64 9.40
N LEU A 237 33.97 -17.33 9.17
CA LEU A 237 34.95 -16.66 8.32
C LEU A 237 36.23 -16.38 9.12
N ASP A 238 37.30 -17.08 8.76
CA ASP A 238 38.67 -16.76 9.15
C ASP A 238 39.40 -16.00 8.01
N SER A 239 40.62 -15.54 8.26
CA SER A 239 41.42 -14.83 7.27
C SER A 239 41.68 -15.61 6.00
N ALA A 240 41.85 -16.92 6.10
CA ALA A 240 42.13 -17.81 4.95
C ALA A 240 40.87 -17.91 4.06
N LYS A 241 39.70 -18.11 4.67
CA LYS A 241 38.44 -18.14 3.93
C LYS A 241 38.11 -16.80 3.28
N ILE A 242 38.32 -15.68 3.99
CA ILE A 242 38.11 -14.33 3.43
C ILE A 242 39.00 -14.17 2.19
N THR A 243 40.29 -14.47 2.28
CA THR A 243 41.20 -14.41 1.13
C THR A 243 40.76 -15.31 -0.02
N ALA A 244 40.25 -16.51 0.28
CA ALA A 244 39.77 -17.45 -0.75
C ALA A 244 38.52 -16.92 -1.45
N ILE A 245 37.62 -16.20 -0.74
CA ILE A 245 36.44 -15.54 -1.33
C ILE A 245 36.90 -14.39 -2.22
N GLU A 246 37.77 -13.52 -1.73
CA GLU A 246 38.36 -12.39 -2.46
C GLU A 246 39.05 -12.83 -3.77
N GLN A 247 39.66 -14.01 -3.76
CA GLN A 247 40.29 -14.61 -4.94
C GLN A 247 39.31 -15.38 -5.84
N GLY A 248 38.02 -15.42 -5.50
CA GLY A 248 37.01 -16.19 -6.23
C GLY A 248 37.20 -17.73 -6.13
N LYS A 249 37.99 -18.22 -5.18
CA LYS A 249 38.26 -19.65 -4.95
C LYS A 249 37.27 -20.33 -4.04
N LEU A 250 36.48 -19.55 -3.28
CA LEU A 250 35.48 -20.03 -2.35
C LEU A 250 34.20 -19.25 -2.49
N ALA A 251 33.08 -19.92 -2.66
CA ALA A 251 31.74 -19.37 -2.57
C ALA A 251 31.08 -19.79 -1.25
N ILE A 252 30.45 -18.85 -0.57
CA ILE A 252 29.69 -19.16 0.65
C ILE A 252 28.26 -19.50 0.25
N LYS A 253 27.75 -20.61 0.78
CA LYS A 253 26.38 -21.04 0.57
C LYS A 253 25.40 -20.03 1.20
N HIS A 254 24.29 -19.78 0.51
CA HIS A 254 23.21 -18.97 1.04
C HIS A 254 22.61 -19.58 2.32
N GLU A 255 22.44 -18.77 3.34
CA GLU A 255 21.81 -19.17 4.59
C GLU A 255 20.46 -18.45 4.77
N PRO A 256 19.46 -19.10 5.38
CA PRO A 256 18.19 -18.43 5.70
C PRO A 256 18.44 -17.23 6.63
N LEU A 257 17.87 -16.07 6.28
CA LEU A 257 17.93 -14.85 7.10
C LEU A 257 17.48 -15.12 8.55
N ASN A 258 16.50 -16.01 8.73
CA ASN A 258 15.99 -16.37 10.05
C ASN A 258 17.07 -17.02 10.94
N ASN A 259 17.97 -17.80 10.37
CA ASN A 259 19.06 -18.46 11.11
C ASN A 259 20.05 -17.41 11.63
N LEU A 260 20.46 -16.47 10.77
CA LEU A 260 21.33 -15.37 11.17
C LEU A 260 20.65 -14.46 12.22
N ALA A 261 19.39 -14.11 12.02
CA ALA A 261 18.65 -13.30 12.97
C ALA A 261 18.52 -13.98 14.35
N THR A 262 18.32 -15.29 14.37
CA THR A 262 18.29 -16.08 15.63
C THR A 262 19.67 -16.08 16.32
N TYR A 263 20.74 -16.28 15.56
CA TYR A 263 22.10 -16.22 16.10
C TYR A 263 22.44 -14.84 16.67
N LEU A 264 22.14 -13.78 15.94
CA LEU A 264 22.41 -12.40 16.39
C LEU A 264 21.54 -12.01 17.59
N CYS A 265 20.30 -12.46 17.65
CA CYS A 265 19.42 -12.23 18.81
C CYS A 265 20.04 -12.75 20.11
N GLN A 266 20.68 -13.92 20.09
CA GLN A 266 21.37 -14.47 21.26
C GLN A 266 22.58 -13.64 21.73
N LYS A 267 23.06 -12.72 20.90
CA LYS A 267 24.16 -11.79 21.22
C LYS A 267 23.67 -10.41 21.62
N ASP A 268 22.38 -10.15 21.51
CA ASP A 268 21.78 -8.86 21.82
C ASP A 268 21.70 -8.67 23.36
N PRO A 269 22.18 -7.54 23.91
CA PRO A 269 22.14 -7.29 25.35
C PRO A 269 20.71 -7.22 25.91
N GLU A 270 19.74 -6.70 25.17
CA GLU A 270 18.34 -6.62 25.60
C GLU A 270 17.72 -8.03 25.74
N PHE A 271 18.12 -8.96 24.87
CA PHE A 271 17.71 -10.36 24.99
C PHE A 271 18.37 -11.03 26.21
N GLN A 272 19.68 -10.85 26.34
CA GLN A 272 20.43 -11.46 27.44
C GLN A 272 19.94 -11.00 28.81
N ASN A 273 19.53 -9.74 28.91
CA ASN A 273 18.97 -9.16 30.13
C ASN A 273 17.48 -9.43 30.33
N GLY A 274 16.82 -10.09 29.38
CA GLY A 274 15.40 -10.42 29.44
C GLY A 274 14.45 -9.22 29.37
N THR A 275 14.94 -8.06 28.92
CA THR A 275 14.15 -6.82 28.85
C THR A 275 13.18 -6.80 27.67
N VAL A 276 13.51 -7.51 26.58
CA VAL A 276 12.70 -7.57 25.36
C VAL A 276 12.51 -9.00 24.89
N LYS A 277 11.32 -9.33 24.38
CA LYS A 277 11.00 -10.68 23.87
C LYS A 277 11.84 -11.02 22.64
N GLU A 278 12.27 -12.27 22.54
CA GLU A 278 13.04 -12.82 21.44
C GLU A 278 12.45 -12.48 20.05
N ALA A 279 11.14 -12.68 19.87
CA ALA A 279 10.46 -12.41 18.61
C ALA A 279 10.58 -10.95 18.17
N THR A 280 10.55 -10.01 19.11
CA THR A 280 10.71 -8.58 18.83
C THR A 280 12.12 -8.25 18.38
N ILE A 281 13.15 -8.80 19.08
CA ILE A 281 14.55 -8.57 18.73
C ILE A 281 14.87 -9.21 17.37
N LYS A 282 14.41 -10.43 17.11
CA LYS A 282 14.57 -11.08 15.81
C LYS A 282 13.96 -10.26 14.68
N SER A 283 12.78 -9.70 14.89
CA SER A 283 12.11 -8.83 13.90
C SER A 283 12.93 -7.56 13.63
N ARG A 284 13.45 -6.90 14.69
CA ARG A 284 14.35 -5.72 14.55
C ARG A 284 15.63 -6.06 13.77
N ILE A 285 16.26 -7.16 14.10
CA ILE A 285 17.50 -7.62 13.42
C ILE A 285 17.22 -7.91 11.94
N LYS A 286 16.17 -8.64 11.62
CA LYS A 286 15.80 -8.92 10.22
C LYS A 286 15.61 -7.63 9.43
N ARG A 287 14.82 -6.69 9.96
CA ARG A 287 14.60 -5.38 9.32
C ARG A 287 15.89 -4.61 9.10
N LEU A 288 16.76 -4.58 10.12
CA LEU A 288 18.08 -3.95 10.03
C LEU A 288 18.93 -4.55 8.90
N LEU A 289 19.01 -5.87 8.82
CA LEU A 289 19.82 -6.56 7.81
C LEU A 289 19.24 -6.36 6.41
N MET A 290 17.94 -6.42 6.25
CA MET A 290 17.27 -6.18 4.97
C MET A 290 17.49 -4.75 4.50
N ALA A 291 17.18 -3.75 5.33
CA ALA A 291 17.32 -2.33 4.98
C ALA A 291 18.79 -1.91 4.69
N ALA A 292 19.76 -2.49 5.38
CA ALA A 292 21.17 -2.19 5.13
C ALA A 292 21.69 -2.78 3.81
N CYS A 293 21.09 -3.88 3.33
CA CYS A 293 21.53 -4.62 2.14
C CYS A 293 20.67 -4.38 0.89
N GLU A 294 19.78 -3.41 0.92
CA GLU A 294 18.81 -3.16 -0.15
C GLU A 294 19.44 -2.76 -1.50
N ASN A 295 20.66 -2.24 -1.48
CA ASN A 295 21.42 -2.02 -2.70
C ASN A 295 22.09 -3.33 -3.16
N ALA A 296 22.16 -3.56 -4.48
CA ALA A 296 22.75 -4.75 -5.11
C ALA A 296 24.15 -5.10 -4.58
N ASN A 297 24.88 -4.13 -4.03
CA ASN A 297 26.24 -4.29 -3.51
C ASN A 297 26.30 -4.78 -2.05
N GLY A 298 25.17 -4.75 -1.30
CA GLY A 298 25.18 -5.15 0.11
C GLY A 298 26.00 -4.25 1.03
N VAL A 299 26.49 -4.81 2.15
CA VAL A 299 27.32 -4.12 3.14
C VAL A 299 28.73 -4.72 3.15
N GLN A 300 29.75 -3.90 2.85
CA GLN A 300 31.14 -4.35 2.91
C GLN A 300 31.55 -4.66 4.35
N LEU A 301 32.12 -5.83 4.57
CA LEU A 301 32.68 -6.19 5.87
C LEU A 301 33.99 -5.45 6.12
N PRO A 302 34.21 -4.87 7.31
CA PRO A 302 35.37 -4.04 7.60
C PRO A 302 36.69 -4.75 7.31
N ASN A 303 37.63 -4.01 6.65
CA ASN A 303 38.97 -4.47 6.28
C ASN A 303 38.99 -5.70 5.35
N THR A 304 38.00 -5.82 4.47
CA THR A 304 37.93 -6.93 3.50
C THR A 304 37.31 -6.42 2.18
N ASN A 305 37.52 -7.16 1.09
CA ASN A 305 36.82 -6.98 -0.18
C ASN A 305 35.66 -7.96 -0.34
N VAL A 306 34.98 -8.28 0.75
CA VAL A 306 33.78 -9.13 0.74
C VAL A 306 32.59 -8.39 1.29
N HIS A 307 31.44 -8.62 0.70
CA HIS A 307 30.17 -8.02 1.06
C HIS A 307 29.24 -9.03 1.71
N PHE A 308 28.57 -8.61 2.78
CA PHE A 308 27.38 -9.26 3.28
C PHE A 308 26.20 -8.82 2.43
N LYS A 309 25.51 -9.77 1.81
CA LYS A 309 24.38 -9.52 0.94
C LYS A 309 23.13 -10.19 1.48
N TYR A 310 22.00 -9.53 1.26
CA TYR A 310 20.67 -10.06 1.43
C TYR A 310 20.08 -10.37 0.05
N TRP A 311 19.36 -11.47 -0.04
CA TRP A 311 18.75 -11.91 -1.27
C TRP A 311 17.33 -12.44 -1.04
N TYR A 312 16.41 -12.08 -1.94
CA TYR A 312 15.03 -12.54 -1.92
C TYR A 312 14.77 -13.49 -3.08
N ASP A 313 14.42 -14.75 -2.76
CA ASP A 313 14.16 -15.79 -3.73
C ASP A 313 12.66 -15.95 -3.96
N ASN A 314 12.20 -15.54 -5.13
CA ASN A 314 10.79 -15.65 -5.52
C ASN A 314 10.41 -17.08 -5.99
N TYR A 315 11.36 -17.96 -6.22
CA TYR A 315 11.13 -19.27 -6.84
C TYR A 315 11.05 -20.44 -5.86
N GLU A 316 11.61 -20.32 -4.67
CA GLU A 316 11.58 -21.36 -3.66
C GLU A 316 10.58 -21.08 -2.54
N SER A 317 9.58 -21.96 -2.40
CA SER A 317 8.43 -21.78 -1.49
C SER A 317 8.72 -21.87 0.01
N LYS A 318 9.94 -22.25 0.46
CA LYS A 318 10.20 -22.54 1.89
C LYS A 318 11.11 -21.55 2.62
N THR A 319 11.95 -20.78 1.94
CA THR A 319 12.83 -19.79 2.57
C THR A 319 13.11 -18.66 1.59
N LYS A 320 12.20 -17.71 1.51
CA LYS A 320 12.27 -16.58 0.55
C LYS A 320 13.42 -15.61 0.85
N HIS A 321 13.83 -15.49 2.10
CA HIS A 321 14.83 -14.51 2.56
C HIS A 321 16.14 -15.22 2.89
N LYS A 322 17.19 -14.94 2.13
CA LYS A 322 18.51 -15.54 2.27
C LYS A 322 19.57 -14.47 2.46
N VAL A 323 20.66 -14.85 3.09
CA VAL A 323 21.87 -14.01 3.28
C VAL A 323 23.10 -14.77 2.84
N THR A 324 24.09 -14.06 2.36
CA THR A 324 25.37 -14.65 1.90
C THR A 324 26.53 -13.70 2.08
N ILE A 325 27.74 -14.20 1.89
CA ILE A 325 28.98 -13.44 1.81
C ILE A 325 29.56 -13.62 0.41
N GLU A 326 29.78 -12.54 -0.30
CA GLU A 326 30.29 -12.57 -1.66
C GLU A 326 31.48 -11.61 -1.85
N ARG A 327 32.27 -11.86 -2.89
CA ARG A 327 33.33 -10.95 -3.32
C ARG A 327 32.72 -9.64 -3.84
N THR A 328 33.43 -8.54 -3.62
CA THR A 328 33.19 -7.29 -4.34
C THR A 328 33.64 -7.47 -5.78
N ASP A 329 32.80 -7.19 -6.75
CA ASP A 329 33.16 -7.15 -8.17
C ASP A 329 34.02 -5.91 -8.50
#